data_b2481b828ae05840bee805569f4d591d
#
_entry.id   b2481b828ae05840bee805569f4d591d
#
_cell.length_a   1.000
_cell.length_b   1.000
_cell.length_c   1.000
_cell.angle_alpha   90.00
_cell.angle_beta   90.00
_cell.angle_gamma   90.00
#
_symmetry.space_group_name_H-M   'P 1'
#
loop_
_entity.id
_entity.type
_entity.pdbx_description
1 polymer ?
#
loop_
_entity_poly.entity_id
_entity_poly.type
_entity_poly.pdbx_seq_one_letter_code
_entity_poly.pdbx_strand_id
1 'polypeptide(L)'
;MAVSGSKDFELDVAEYIEEAFERCGLEVRTGYDLKTAKRSLNLMLAEWANRGLNQWTIKQRTVSLVQADGEYDLNADVIDILSVVVRRDSTDYALDRLSRDSFISIPNKTTQGRPAQFFLDRQITPNLKIWPVPENSTDVIYYDALTRMDDADTQVNTLDMPFRFYPCLAAGLAYYISIKRAPQRIQLLKAVYEEEFERAFSEDRDRSSFNVVPQYEYFRTN
;
A
#
# COMPACT_ATOMS: atom_id res chain seq x y z
N MET A 1 15.01 -7.70 38.71
CA MET A 1 15.34 -6.69 37.71
C MET A 1 14.04 -6.12 37.18
N ALA A 2 13.88 -4.79 37.22
CA ALA A 2 12.70 -4.15 36.66
C ALA A 2 12.86 -4.05 35.13
N VAL A 3 11.83 -4.40 34.36
CA VAL A 3 11.77 -4.16 32.93
C VAL A 3 11.51 -2.68 32.68
N SER A 4 11.98 -2.15 31.57
CA SER A 4 11.85 -0.71 31.25
C SER A 4 10.39 -0.27 31.09
N GLY A 5 9.51 -1.20 30.69
CA GLY A 5 8.10 -0.90 30.38
C GLY A 5 7.88 -0.08 29.12
N SER A 6 8.96 0.44 28.50
CA SER A 6 8.92 1.20 27.25
C SER A 6 8.71 0.29 26.05
N LYS A 7 7.91 0.75 25.07
CA LYS A 7 7.63 0.10 23.77
C LYS A 7 7.70 1.10 22.63
N ASP A 8 8.33 2.22 22.87
CA ASP A 8 8.38 3.42 22.02
C ASP A 8 9.72 3.59 21.31
N PHE A 9 10.37 2.45 20.96
CA PHE A 9 11.59 2.48 20.16
C PHE A 9 11.22 2.86 18.72
N GLU A 10 11.56 4.07 18.35
CA GLU A 10 11.42 4.61 17.01
C GLU A 10 12.74 5.27 16.61
N LEU A 11 13.14 5.10 15.36
CA LEU A 11 14.29 5.77 14.78
C LEU A 11 13.82 6.87 13.83
N ASP A 12 14.50 8.01 13.87
CA ASP A 12 14.29 9.02 12.85
C ASP A 12 15.05 8.69 11.55
N VAL A 13 14.78 9.45 10.50
CA VAL A 13 15.41 9.22 9.19
C VAL A 13 16.94 9.37 9.24
N ALA A 14 17.47 10.26 10.10
CA ALA A 14 18.90 10.44 10.24
C ALA A 14 19.55 9.22 10.90
N GLU A 15 18.96 8.68 11.95
CA GLU A 15 19.43 7.49 12.65
C GLU A 15 19.43 6.25 11.73
N TYR A 16 18.38 6.08 10.90
CA TYR A 16 18.38 5.03 9.87
C TYR A 16 19.51 5.18 8.85
N ILE A 17 19.81 6.41 8.46
CA ILE A 17 20.89 6.69 7.52
C ILE A 17 22.24 6.37 8.16
N GLU A 18 22.47 6.77 9.41
CA GLU A 18 23.70 6.48 10.16
C GLU A 18 23.91 4.97 10.30
N GLU A 19 22.91 4.25 10.78
CA GLU A 19 22.94 2.78 10.89
C GLU A 19 23.25 2.11 9.53
N ALA A 20 22.67 2.58 8.44
CA ALA A 20 22.90 2.04 7.12
C ALA A 20 24.34 2.30 6.62
N PHE A 21 24.92 3.47 6.92
CA PHE A 21 26.32 3.76 6.62
C PHE A 21 27.27 2.89 7.44
N GLU A 22 27.00 2.68 8.72
CA GLU A 22 27.80 1.79 9.58
C GLU A 22 27.78 0.35 9.07
N ARG A 23 26.64 -0.18 8.63
CA ARG A 23 26.55 -1.50 7.97
C ARG A 23 27.38 -1.58 6.69
N CYS A 24 27.50 -0.49 5.96
CA CYS A 24 28.45 -0.38 4.84
C CYS A 24 29.91 -0.28 5.25
N GLY A 25 30.22 -0.09 6.56
CA GLY A 25 31.55 0.22 7.08
C GLY A 25 32.00 1.62 6.71
N LEU A 26 31.09 2.55 6.62
CA LEU A 26 31.31 3.94 6.28
C LEU A 26 30.75 4.84 7.39
N GLU A 27 31.25 6.08 7.44
CA GLU A 27 30.69 7.12 8.31
C GLU A 27 29.97 8.18 7.47
N VAL A 28 28.94 8.76 8.01
CA VAL A 28 28.27 9.94 7.43
C VAL A 28 29.14 11.16 7.70
N ARG A 29 29.68 11.77 6.64
CA ARG A 29 30.66 12.89 6.78
C ARG A 29 30.07 14.23 6.32
N THR A 30 29.10 14.23 5.45
CA THR A 30 28.62 15.45 4.79
C THR A 30 27.10 15.46 4.62
N GLY A 31 26.54 16.67 4.55
CA GLY A 31 25.11 16.83 4.18
C GLY A 31 24.76 16.27 2.79
N TYR A 32 25.74 16.11 1.92
CA TYR A 32 25.55 15.44 0.63
C TYR A 32 25.28 13.94 0.80
N ASP A 33 25.95 13.29 1.77
CA ASP A 33 25.73 11.87 2.08
C ASP A 33 24.29 11.65 2.58
N LEU A 34 23.83 12.50 3.50
CA LEU A 34 22.45 12.48 4.00
C LEU A 34 21.44 12.68 2.87
N LYS A 35 21.63 13.67 1.99
CA LYS A 35 20.76 13.93 0.85
C LYS A 35 20.69 12.76 -0.13
N THR A 36 21.83 12.11 -0.38
CA THR A 36 21.93 10.96 -1.29
C THR A 36 21.29 9.72 -0.68
N ALA A 37 21.49 9.50 0.63
CA ALA A 37 20.87 8.39 1.35
C ALA A 37 19.34 8.55 1.43
N LYS A 38 18.83 9.75 1.74
CA LYS A 38 17.40 10.04 1.74
C LYS A 38 16.75 9.76 0.38
N ARG A 39 17.43 10.13 -0.73
CA ARG A 39 16.95 9.76 -2.07
C ARG A 39 16.90 8.25 -2.27
N SER A 40 17.92 7.52 -1.78
CA SER A 40 17.91 6.05 -1.83
C SER A 40 16.80 5.44 -1.01
N LEU A 41 16.51 6.01 0.16
CA LEU A 41 15.39 5.60 1.02
C LEU A 41 14.05 5.73 0.28
N ASN A 42 13.76 6.90 -0.28
CA ASN A 42 12.51 7.12 -1.01
C ASN A 42 12.37 6.22 -2.25
N LEU A 43 13.47 5.92 -2.95
CA LEU A 43 13.46 4.95 -4.05
C LEU A 43 13.18 3.52 -3.57
N MET A 44 13.70 3.15 -2.40
CA MET A 44 13.43 1.86 -1.79
C MET A 44 11.97 1.73 -1.33
N LEU A 45 11.41 2.78 -0.71
CA LEU A 45 9.98 2.80 -0.34
C LEU A 45 9.07 2.68 -1.56
N ALA A 46 9.43 3.35 -2.67
CA ALA A 46 8.71 3.21 -3.94
C ALA A 46 8.84 1.79 -4.52
N GLU A 47 9.98 1.13 -4.35
CA GLU A 47 10.16 -0.27 -4.76
C GLU A 47 9.32 -1.23 -3.91
N TRP A 48 9.21 -1.00 -2.60
CA TRP A 48 8.36 -1.81 -1.74
C TRP A 48 6.88 -1.78 -2.14
N ALA A 49 6.40 -0.63 -2.62
CA ALA A 49 5.04 -0.53 -3.16
C ALA A 49 4.80 -1.47 -4.37
N ASN A 50 5.85 -1.90 -5.07
CA ASN A 50 5.77 -2.83 -6.20
C ASN A 50 5.96 -4.30 -5.79
N ARG A 51 6.43 -4.59 -4.56
CA ARG A 51 6.68 -5.96 -4.11
C ARG A 51 5.44 -6.70 -3.62
N GLY A 52 4.36 -5.99 -3.29
CA GLY A 52 3.11 -6.62 -2.86
C GLY A 52 2.25 -5.77 -1.94
N LEU A 53 1.26 -6.43 -1.36
CA LEU A 53 0.33 -5.82 -0.41
C LEU A 53 0.99 -5.69 0.96
N ASN A 54 1.04 -4.46 1.47
CA ASN A 54 1.41 -4.18 2.84
C ASN A 54 0.14 -3.84 3.63
N GLN A 55 -0.18 -4.60 4.66
CA GLN A 55 -1.45 -4.47 5.39
C GLN A 55 -1.66 -3.07 5.97
N TRP A 56 -0.60 -2.43 6.48
CA TRP A 56 -0.72 -1.10 7.07
C TRP A 56 -0.93 0.03 6.05
N THR A 57 -0.69 -0.23 4.76
CA THR A 57 -0.94 0.75 3.68
C THR A 57 -2.36 0.67 3.14
N ILE A 58 -3.18 -0.28 3.62
CA ILE A 58 -4.59 -0.37 3.28
C ILE A 58 -5.36 0.61 4.17
N LYS A 59 -5.94 1.63 3.54
CA LYS A 59 -6.72 2.67 4.23
C LYS A 59 -8.14 2.68 3.70
N GLN A 60 -9.12 2.59 4.63
CA GLN A 60 -10.52 2.76 4.25
C GLN A 60 -10.81 4.25 3.99
N ARG A 61 -11.46 4.53 2.88
CA ARG A 61 -11.83 5.89 2.44
C ARG A 61 -13.26 5.94 1.93
N THR A 62 -13.74 7.15 1.78
CA THR A 62 -15.11 7.40 1.31
C THR A 62 -15.15 8.41 0.18
N VAL A 63 -16.14 8.25 -0.70
CA VAL A 63 -16.51 9.23 -1.72
C VAL A 63 -18.01 9.43 -1.66
N SER A 64 -18.45 10.67 -1.47
CA SER A 64 -19.87 11.04 -1.57
C SER A 64 -20.27 11.07 -3.04
N LEU A 65 -21.35 10.38 -3.38
CA LEU A 65 -21.84 10.33 -4.74
C LEU A 65 -22.64 11.59 -5.09
N VAL A 66 -22.54 11.99 -6.35
CA VAL A 66 -23.31 13.09 -6.92
C VAL A 66 -24.20 12.52 -8.01
N GLN A 67 -25.48 12.92 -8.03
CA GLN A 67 -26.43 12.45 -9.05
C GLN A 67 -25.91 12.75 -10.46
N ALA A 68 -26.02 11.76 -11.33
CA ALA A 68 -25.59 11.79 -12.73
C ALA A 68 -24.09 11.93 -12.96
N ASP A 69 -23.26 11.84 -11.91
CA ASP A 69 -21.80 11.82 -12.02
C ASP A 69 -21.29 10.38 -11.85
N GLY A 70 -20.56 9.90 -12.81
CA GLY A 70 -20.01 8.52 -12.81
C GLY A 70 -18.51 8.46 -12.66
N GLU A 71 -17.81 9.60 -12.46
CA GLU A 71 -16.35 9.67 -12.42
C GLU A 71 -15.88 10.47 -11.21
N TYR A 72 -15.01 9.88 -10.40
CA TYR A 72 -14.52 10.50 -9.16
C TYR A 72 -13.00 10.42 -9.10
N ASP A 73 -12.34 11.57 -9.02
CA ASP A 73 -10.91 11.62 -8.79
C ASP A 73 -10.57 11.20 -7.37
N LEU A 74 -9.63 10.27 -7.25
CA LEU A 74 -9.13 9.79 -5.98
C LEU A 74 -7.83 10.52 -5.62
N ASN A 75 -7.42 10.38 -4.37
CA ASN A 75 -6.14 10.94 -3.93
C ASN A 75 -4.99 10.29 -4.70
N ALA A 76 -3.97 11.07 -5.03
CA ALA A 76 -2.82 10.63 -5.82
C ALA A 76 -1.94 9.56 -5.14
N ASP A 77 -2.16 9.32 -3.84
CA ASP A 77 -1.48 8.26 -3.09
C ASP A 77 -2.11 6.87 -3.27
N VAL A 78 -3.31 6.78 -3.88
CA VAL A 78 -3.99 5.51 -4.14
C VAL A 78 -3.30 4.76 -5.28
N ILE A 79 -2.81 3.55 -4.99
CA ILE A 79 -2.21 2.65 -5.97
C ILE A 79 -3.27 1.75 -6.61
N ASP A 80 -4.14 1.17 -5.77
CA ASP A 80 -5.22 0.28 -6.20
C ASP A 80 -6.37 0.29 -5.20
N ILE A 81 -7.49 -0.26 -5.59
CA ILE A 81 -8.67 -0.47 -4.73
C ILE A 81 -8.89 -1.97 -4.60
N LEU A 82 -9.02 -2.45 -3.36
CA LEU A 82 -9.21 -3.86 -3.05
C LEU A 82 -10.69 -4.25 -3.02
N SER A 83 -11.50 -3.45 -2.33
CA SER A 83 -12.93 -3.65 -2.19
C SER A 83 -13.68 -2.32 -2.26
N VAL A 84 -14.90 -2.36 -2.77
CA VAL A 84 -15.78 -1.19 -2.89
C VAL A 84 -17.18 -1.59 -2.51
N VAL A 85 -17.81 -0.80 -1.66
CA VAL A 85 -19.24 -0.92 -1.35
C VAL A 85 -19.93 0.44 -1.50
N VAL A 86 -21.15 0.45 -1.96
CA VAL A 86 -22.02 1.63 -1.91
C VAL A 86 -22.96 1.48 -0.72
N ARG A 87 -22.98 2.49 0.12
CA ARG A 87 -23.91 2.57 1.27
C ARG A 87 -25.12 3.38 0.90
N ARG A 88 -26.29 2.74 0.98
CA ARG A 88 -27.61 3.36 0.82
C ARG A 88 -28.48 2.95 2.00
N ASP A 89 -29.10 3.91 2.66
CA ASP A 89 -30.01 3.66 3.80
C ASP A 89 -29.43 2.72 4.86
N SER A 90 -28.14 2.94 5.21
CA SER A 90 -27.38 2.12 6.16
C SER A 90 -27.13 0.67 5.72
N THR A 91 -27.38 0.33 4.47
CA THR A 91 -27.10 -0.99 3.90
C THR A 91 -25.96 -0.90 2.90
N ASP A 92 -24.99 -1.79 3.03
CA ASP A 92 -23.84 -1.85 2.15
C ASP A 92 -24.06 -2.86 1.01
N TYR A 93 -23.80 -2.42 -0.21
CA TYR A 93 -23.89 -3.23 -1.42
C TYR A 93 -22.52 -3.26 -2.09
N ALA A 94 -21.95 -4.45 -2.24
CA ALA A 94 -20.67 -4.62 -2.91
C ALA A 94 -20.76 -4.29 -4.40
N LEU A 95 -19.70 -3.69 -4.95
CA LEU A 95 -19.54 -3.41 -6.36
C LEU A 95 -18.56 -4.40 -6.99
N ASP A 96 -18.86 -4.84 -8.19
CA ASP A 96 -17.99 -5.71 -8.99
C ASP A 96 -16.97 -4.89 -9.75
N ARG A 97 -15.71 -5.34 -9.72
CA ARG A 97 -14.62 -4.69 -10.46
C ARG A 97 -14.67 -5.08 -11.93
N LEU A 98 -14.69 -4.09 -12.80
CA LEU A 98 -14.60 -4.28 -14.25
C LEU A 98 -13.16 -4.08 -14.77
N SER A 99 -12.85 -4.78 -15.86
CA SER A 99 -11.69 -4.47 -16.66
C SER A 99 -11.94 -3.22 -17.53
N ARG A 100 -10.86 -2.62 -18.06
CA ARG A 100 -10.97 -1.48 -19.00
C ARG A 100 -11.84 -1.84 -20.22
N ASP A 101 -11.64 -3.01 -20.80
CA ASP A 101 -12.38 -3.46 -21.98
C ASP A 101 -13.86 -3.71 -21.65
N SER A 102 -14.14 -4.31 -20.50
CA SER A 102 -15.53 -4.51 -20.05
C SER A 102 -16.23 -3.19 -19.80
N PHE A 103 -15.55 -2.20 -19.20
CA PHE A 103 -16.12 -0.88 -18.97
C PHE A 103 -16.39 -0.12 -20.28
N ILE A 104 -15.46 -0.21 -21.27
CA ILE A 104 -15.64 0.42 -22.58
C ILE A 104 -16.80 -0.19 -23.33
N SER A 105 -17.03 -1.50 -23.21
CA SER A 105 -18.09 -2.24 -23.90
C SER A 105 -19.49 -1.95 -23.40
N ILE A 106 -19.67 -1.23 -22.29
CA ILE A 106 -20.98 -0.82 -21.77
C ILE A 106 -21.67 0.10 -22.81
N PRO A 107 -22.82 -0.30 -23.37
CA PRO A 107 -23.46 0.45 -24.48
C PRO A 107 -23.96 1.83 -24.06
N ASN A 108 -24.52 1.95 -22.87
CA ASN A 108 -25.03 3.21 -22.31
C ASN A 108 -24.41 3.48 -20.94
N LYS A 109 -23.42 4.39 -20.93
CA LYS A 109 -22.69 4.78 -19.72
C LYS A 109 -23.43 5.80 -18.86
N THR A 110 -24.49 6.41 -19.37
CA THR A 110 -25.28 7.43 -18.67
C THR A 110 -26.54 6.87 -18.00
N THR A 111 -26.74 5.55 -18.04
CA THR A 111 -27.84 4.90 -17.33
C THR A 111 -27.73 5.18 -15.84
N GLN A 112 -28.76 5.82 -15.28
CA GLN A 112 -28.84 6.12 -13.86
C GLN A 112 -29.40 4.96 -13.07
N GLY A 113 -28.90 4.77 -11.86
CA GLY A 113 -29.35 3.73 -10.94
C GLY A 113 -28.41 3.61 -9.75
N ARG A 114 -28.65 2.60 -8.91
CA ARG A 114 -27.69 2.27 -7.86
C ARG A 114 -26.41 1.68 -8.51
N PRO A 115 -25.23 2.24 -8.24
CA PRO A 115 -23.98 1.67 -8.70
C PRO A 115 -23.82 0.20 -8.29
N ALA A 116 -23.42 -0.63 -9.23
CA ALA A 116 -23.18 -2.06 -9.03
C ALA A 116 -21.80 -2.51 -9.50
N GLN A 117 -21.16 -1.72 -10.34
CA GLN A 117 -19.86 -2.04 -10.93
C GLN A 117 -18.94 -0.82 -10.88
N PHE A 118 -17.64 -1.07 -10.83
CA PHE A 118 -16.64 -0.01 -10.86
C PHE A 118 -15.45 -0.38 -11.75
N PHE A 119 -14.81 0.63 -12.28
CA PHE A 119 -13.52 0.54 -12.98
C PHE A 119 -12.58 1.58 -12.40
N LEU A 120 -11.37 1.16 -12.04
CA LEU A 120 -10.31 2.06 -11.58
C LEU A 120 -9.35 2.36 -12.73
N ASP A 121 -9.32 3.63 -13.15
CA ASP A 121 -8.34 4.11 -14.11
C ASP A 121 -7.08 4.58 -13.36
N ARG A 122 -6.03 3.76 -13.42
CA ARG A 122 -4.77 3.95 -12.67
C ARG A 122 -3.87 4.95 -13.41
N GLN A 123 -4.23 6.21 -13.33
CA GLN A 123 -3.44 7.34 -13.83
C GLN A 123 -2.56 7.93 -12.71
N ILE A 124 -1.83 9.04 -13.00
CA ILE A 124 -1.09 9.79 -11.97
C ILE A 124 -2.05 10.26 -10.87
N THR A 125 -3.23 10.76 -11.24
CA THR A 125 -4.38 10.92 -10.35
C THR A 125 -5.36 9.81 -10.69
N PRO A 126 -5.52 8.79 -9.82
CA PRO A 126 -6.42 7.69 -10.09
C PRO A 126 -7.86 8.17 -10.15
N ASN A 127 -8.61 7.65 -11.12
CA ASN A 127 -10.03 7.99 -11.30
C ASN A 127 -10.90 6.74 -11.13
N LEU A 128 -11.88 6.83 -10.24
CA LEU A 128 -12.88 5.79 -10.00
C LEU A 128 -14.08 6.04 -10.89
N LYS A 129 -14.35 5.14 -11.81
CA LYS A 129 -15.54 5.17 -12.69
C LYS A 129 -16.54 4.12 -12.21
N ILE A 130 -17.79 4.51 -12.07
CA ILE A 130 -18.85 3.63 -11.58
C ILE A 130 -19.99 3.52 -12.60
N TRP A 131 -20.65 2.36 -12.57
CA TRP A 131 -21.81 2.11 -13.40
C TRP A 131 -22.82 1.19 -12.69
N PRO A 132 -24.13 1.43 -12.80
CA PRO A 132 -24.80 2.65 -13.31
C PRO A 132 -24.36 3.93 -12.61
N VAL A 133 -24.60 5.09 -13.27
CA VAL A 133 -24.34 6.40 -12.69
C VAL A 133 -25.32 6.65 -11.55
N PRO A 134 -24.94 7.30 -10.46
CA PRO A 134 -25.83 7.53 -9.32
C PRO A 134 -27.14 8.23 -9.71
N GLU A 135 -28.24 7.72 -9.21
CA GLU A 135 -29.58 8.32 -9.36
C GLU A 135 -29.89 9.35 -8.29
N ASN A 136 -29.05 9.42 -7.24
CA ASN A 136 -29.19 10.35 -6.12
C ASN A 136 -27.83 10.82 -5.62
N SER A 137 -27.82 11.84 -4.74
CA SER A 137 -26.62 12.39 -4.12
C SER A 137 -26.52 12.06 -2.62
N THR A 138 -27.25 11.06 -2.15
CA THR A 138 -27.27 10.63 -0.74
C THR A 138 -26.41 9.41 -0.47
N ASP A 139 -26.12 8.63 -1.51
CA ASP A 139 -25.30 7.43 -1.39
C ASP A 139 -23.82 7.78 -1.22
N VAL A 140 -23.11 6.93 -0.48
CA VAL A 140 -21.68 7.08 -0.23
C VAL A 140 -20.96 5.79 -0.60
N ILE A 141 -19.88 5.91 -1.35
CA ILE A 141 -18.95 4.80 -1.58
C ILE A 141 -17.96 4.73 -0.42
N TYR A 142 -17.78 3.51 0.12
CA TYR A 142 -16.68 3.13 1.00
C TYR A 142 -15.77 2.20 0.21
N TYR A 143 -14.48 2.44 0.28
CA TYR A 143 -13.52 1.61 -0.43
C TYR A 143 -12.24 1.42 0.37
N ASP A 144 -11.65 0.23 0.25
CA ASP A 144 -10.35 -0.07 0.82
C ASP A 144 -9.28 0.18 -0.22
N ALA A 145 -8.52 1.25 -0.02
CA ALA A 145 -7.46 1.67 -0.92
C ALA A 145 -6.11 1.14 -0.46
N LEU A 146 -5.37 0.55 -1.38
CA LEU A 146 -3.93 0.36 -1.22
C LEU A 146 -3.25 1.69 -1.52
N THR A 147 -2.56 2.25 -0.54
CA THR A 147 -1.92 3.57 -0.66
C THR A 147 -0.40 3.46 -0.69
N ARG A 148 0.26 4.47 -1.26
CA ARG A 148 1.71 4.61 -1.14
C ARG A 148 2.09 4.88 0.31
N MET A 149 3.28 4.41 0.70
CA MET A 149 3.92 4.84 1.95
C MET A 149 4.31 6.31 1.84
N ASP A 150 4.32 6.99 2.97
CA ASP A 150 4.75 8.37 3.04
C ASP A 150 6.26 8.49 2.70
N ASP A 151 6.62 9.56 2.01
CA ASP A 151 8.01 9.84 1.67
C ASP A 151 8.77 10.31 2.92
N ALA A 152 10.06 9.97 3.02
CA ALA A 152 10.96 10.58 3.97
C ALA A 152 11.19 12.05 3.59
N ASP A 153 10.51 12.98 4.26
CA ASP A 153 10.52 14.40 3.90
C ASP A 153 11.65 15.15 4.63
N THR A 154 11.75 15.05 5.93
CA THR A 154 12.82 15.65 6.73
C THR A 154 13.65 14.58 7.43
N GLN A 155 14.81 14.99 8.00
CA GLN A 155 15.72 14.07 8.68
C GLN A 155 15.24 13.71 10.10
N VAL A 156 14.39 14.53 10.68
CA VAL A 156 13.84 14.41 12.05
C VAL A 156 12.48 13.69 12.06
N ASN A 157 11.93 13.36 10.90
CA ASN A 157 10.66 12.66 10.83
C ASN A 157 10.86 11.16 11.08
N THR A 158 9.95 10.57 11.81
CA THR A 158 9.77 9.13 11.86
C THR A 158 9.06 8.66 10.60
N LEU A 159 9.24 7.40 10.25
CA LEU A 159 8.56 6.79 9.10
C LEU A 159 7.23 6.15 9.54
N ASP A 160 6.17 6.35 8.77
CA ASP A 160 4.86 5.71 8.96
C ASP A 160 4.96 4.21 8.62
N MET A 161 5.54 3.44 9.55
CA MET A 161 5.90 2.05 9.32
C MET A 161 5.81 1.22 10.61
N PRO A 162 5.25 0.00 10.56
CA PRO A 162 5.23 -0.89 11.71
C PRO A 162 6.63 -1.34 12.12
N PHE A 163 6.87 -1.50 13.42
CA PHE A 163 8.16 -1.86 14.01
C PHE A 163 8.79 -3.12 13.39
N ARG A 164 7.99 -4.07 12.88
CA ARG A 164 8.46 -5.30 12.22
C ARG A 164 9.27 -5.04 10.97
N PHE A 165 9.13 -3.86 10.35
CA PHE A 165 9.88 -3.46 9.15
C PHE A 165 11.16 -2.67 9.45
N TYR A 166 11.39 -2.24 10.70
CA TYR A 166 12.60 -1.47 11.04
C TYR A 166 13.92 -2.17 10.69
N PRO A 167 14.12 -3.47 11.02
CA PRO A 167 15.34 -4.18 10.61
C PRO A 167 15.49 -4.27 9.09
N CYS A 168 14.40 -4.54 8.38
CA CYS A 168 14.37 -4.61 6.93
C CYS A 168 14.70 -3.25 6.30
N LEU A 169 14.19 -2.16 6.85
CA LEU A 169 14.45 -0.80 6.37
C LEU A 169 15.94 -0.46 6.46
N ALA A 170 16.57 -0.70 7.63
CA ALA A 170 17.99 -0.46 7.83
C ALA A 170 18.87 -1.32 6.91
N ALA A 171 18.51 -2.61 6.73
CA ALA A 171 19.21 -3.51 5.83
C ALA A 171 19.07 -3.09 4.35
N GLY A 172 17.85 -2.73 3.94
CA GLY A 172 17.56 -2.28 2.59
C GLY A 172 18.28 -0.97 2.25
N LEU A 173 18.24 0.01 3.15
CA LEU A 173 18.94 1.27 2.95
C LEU A 173 20.45 1.05 2.85
N ALA A 174 21.03 0.17 3.68
CA ALA A 174 22.44 -0.21 3.58
C ALA A 174 22.75 -0.85 2.21
N TYR A 175 21.90 -1.73 1.70
CA TYR A 175 22.06 -2.28 0.35
C TYR A 175 22.06 -1.19 -0.72
N TYR A 176 21.10 -0.26 -0.70
CA TYR A 176 21.02 0.84 -1.67
C TYR A 176 22.22 1.81 -1.59
N ILE A 177 22.74 2.05 -0.40
CA ILE A 177 23.96 2.86 -0.21
C ILE A 177 25.19 2.10 -0.72
N SER A 178 25.28 0.78 -0.49
CA SER A 178 26.42 -0.04 -0.91
C SER A 178 26.64 -0.03 -2.42
N ILE A 179 25.55 0.01 -3.21
CA ILE A 179 25.64 0.13 -4.67
C ILE A 179 26.44 1.38 -5.10
N LYS A 180 26.37 2.45 -4.30
CA LYS A 180 27.01 3.74 -4.61
C LYS A 180 28.39 3.91 -3.96
N ARG A 181 28.58 3.35 -2.76
CA ARG A 181 29.71 3.70 -1.88
C ARG A 181 30.55 2.51 -1.40
N ALA A 182 30.00 1.28 -1.42
CA ALA A 182 30.68 0.08 -0.90
C ALA A 182 30.42 -1.14 -1.80
N PRO A 183 30.87 -1.14 -3.07
CA PRO A 183 30.54 -2.18 -4.04
C PRO A 183 31.00 -3.58 -3.61
N GLN A 184 32.05 -3.68 -2.80
CA GLN A 184 32.54 -4.97 -2.26
C GLN A 184 31.58 -5.64 -1.28
N ARG A 185 30.60 -4.91 -0.70
CA ARG A 185 29.62 -5.43 0.26
C ARG A 185 28.26 -5.68 -0.34
N ILE A 186 28.03 -5.37 -1.62
CA ILE A 186 26.70 -5.43 -2.28
C ILE A 186 26.06 -6.80 -2.10
N GLN A 187 26.78 -7.90 -2.37
CA GLN A 187 26.23 -9.25 -2.34
C GLN A 187 25.78 -9.65 -0.92
N LEU A 188 26.60 -9.34 0.07
CA LEU A 188 26.28 -9.60 1.47
C LEU A 188 25.05 -8.81 1.92
N LEU A 189 25.06 -7.50 1.68
CA LEU A 189 23.97 -6.63 2.12
C LEU A 189 22.67 -6.90 1.38
N LYS A 190 22.74 -7.31 0.11
CA LYS A 190 21.56 -7.77 -0.63
C LYS A 190 20.96 -9.02 0.00
N ALA A 191 21.76 -10.01 0.35
CA ALA A 191 21.26 -11.26 0.95
C ALA A 191 20.59 -10.97 2.31
N VAL A 192 21.19 -10.14 3.16
CA VAL A 192 20.60 -9.74 4.44
C VAL A 192 19.30 -8.97 4.22
N TYR A 193 19.25 -8.04 3.27
CA TYR A 193 18.05 -7.28 2.95
C TYR A 193 16.89 -8.17 2.50
N GLU A 194 17.13 -9.11 1.56
CA GLU A 194 16.07 -10.01 1.08
C GLU A 194 15.57 -10.94 2.20
N GLU A 195 16.45 -11.44 3.06
CA GLU A 195 16.07 -12.27 4.20
C GLU A 195 15.19 -11.49 5.21
N GLU A 196 15.59 -10.27 5.57
CA GLU A 196 14.82 -9.42 6.48
C GLU A 196 13.48 -8.99 5.86
N PHE A 197 13.48 -8.74 4.53
CA PHE A 197 12.24 -8.41 3.82
C PHE A 197 11.25 -9.59 3.84
N GLU A 198 11.71 -10.80 3.55
CA GLU A 198 10.86 -12.00 3.60
C GLU A 198 10.28 -12.25 4.99
N ARG A 199 11.08 -12.05 6.05
CA ARG A 199 10.60 -12.16 7.44
C ARG A 199 9.50 -11.14 7.72
N ALA A 200 9.77 -9.87 7.45
CA ALA A 200 8.81 -8.79 7.71
C ALA A 200 7.52 -9.01 6.91
N PHE A 201 7.64 -9.35 5.64
CA PHE A 201 6.50 -9.61 4.75
C PHE A 201 5.70 -10.85 5.16
N SER A 202 6.36 -11.90 5.67
CA SER A 202 5.65 -13.10 6.15
C SER A 202 4.81 -12.83 7.39
N GLU A 203 5.22 -11.87 8.23
CA GLU A 203 4.46 -11.44 9.42
C GLU A 203 3.34 -10.45 9.08
N ASP A 204 3.43 -9.77 7.94
CA ASP A 204 2.44 -8.77 7.48
C ASP A 204 1.28 -9.42 6.70
N ARG A 205 0.88 -10.62 7.08
CA ARG A 205 -0.24 -11.34 6.46
C ARG A 205 -1.52 -11.19 7.28
N ASP A 206 -2.64 -11.16 6.58
CA ASP A 206 -3.93 -11.37 7.24
C ASP A 206 -3.96 -12.78 7.84
N ARG A 207 -4.22 -12.84 9.16
CA ARG A 207 -4.29 -14.10 9.92
C ARG A 207 -5.70 -14.66 9.99
N SER A 208 -6.57 -14.31 9.05
CA SER A 208 -7.91 -14.88 8.97
C SER A 208 -7.82 -16.39 8.69
N SER A 209 -8.59 -17.19 9.44
CA SER A 209 -8.70 -18.63 9.17
C SER A 209 -9.58 -18.85 7.94
N PHE A 210 -9.02 -19.42 6.89
CA PHE A 210 -9.76 -19.81 5.71
C PHE A 210 -10.22 -21.27 5.86
N ASN A 211 -11.51 -21.47 6.16
CA ASN A 211 -12.12 -22.79 6.20
C ASN A 211 -12.80 -23.09 4.86
N VAL A 212 -12.17 -23.95 4.06
CA VAL A 212 -12.80 -24.53 2.88
C VAL A 212 -13.69 -25.70 3.34
N VAL A 213 -14.99 -25.49 3.35
CA VAL A 213 -15.93 -26.60 3.54
C VAL A 213 -16.32 -27.12 2.14
N PRO A 214 -15.98 -28.36 1.79
CA PRO A 214 -16.41 -28.94 0.52
C PRO A 214 -17.93 -29.01 0.51
N GLN A 215 -18.56 -28.36 -0.45
CA GLN A 215 -20.01 -28.50 -0.65
C GLN A 215 -20.24 -29.75 -1.46
N TYR A 216 -20.70 -30.85 -0.82
CA TYR A 216 -21.15 -32.04 -1.51
C TYR A 216 -22.55 -31.79 -2.05
N GLU A 217 -22.69 -31.51 -3.34
CA GLU A 217 -23.96 -31.67 -4.02
C GLU A 217 -24.25 -33.16 -4.16
N TYR A 218 -25.23 -33.66 -3.42
CA TYR A 218 -25.78 -34.97 -3.65
C TYR A 218 -26.56 -34.93 -4.98
N PHE A 219 -25.98 -35.45 -6.04
CA PHE A 219 -26.72 -35.77 -7.24
C PHE A 219 -27.76 -36.82 -6.86
N ARG A 220 -29.03 -36.41 -6.70
CA ARG A 220 -30.14 -37.33 -6.70
C ARG A 220 -30.30 -37.84 -8.13
N THR A 221 -29.82 -39.03 -8.43
CA THR A 221 -30.23 -39.81 -9.59
C THR A 221 -31.66 -40.33 -9.32
N ASN A 222 -32.62 -39.81 -10.06
CA ASN A 222 -33.92 -40.45 -10.19
C ASN A 222 -33.84 -41.63 -11.19
#